data_30434f79627fd9a4b9ddf652fde1ac31
#
_entry.id   30434f79627fd9a4b9ddf652fde1ac31
#
_cell.length_a   1.000
_cell.length_b   1.000
_cell.length_c   1.000
_cell.angle_alpha   90.00
_cell.angle_beta   90.00
_cell.angle_gamma   90.00
#
_symmetry.space_group_name_H-M   'P 1'
#
loop_
_entity.id
_entity.type
_entity.pdbx_description
1 polymer ?
#
loop_
_entity_poly.entity_id
_entity_poly.type
_entity_poly.pdbx_seq_one_letter_code
_entity_poly.pdbx_strand_id
1 'polypeptide(L)'
;SRGYGRKNNYTQKRLRFCEKKDSDPDHFGDEAYMLAMRNPEIPIYVDSSRIAAADSAEKNDNPDVLVLDDAFQHLAIHRDLNLLLIDAERGISNGNLIPYGILREPASECIRADAIIVTKSNISSPNDILETLKNELKVKCPVFNFNFEANCFCSFDGKERRQIQQLAGMNLLTVSGIAQPDGFRKMLESFEGNIIDSLEFGDHHDYSKNDVNKILKKEDELKPDFIL
;
A
#
# COMPACT_ATOMS: atom_id res chain seq x y z
N SER A 1 -12.60 0.36 -3.99
CA SER A 1 -11.40 -0.17 -4.67
C SER A 1 -11.74 -0.80 -6.02
N ARG A 2 -10.77 -0.89 -6.92
CA ARG A 2 -10.90 -1.60 -8.22
C ARG A 2 -10.74 -3.10 -8.10
N GLY A 3 -10.18 -3.60 -7.00
CA GLY A 3 -9.84 -5.00 -6.84
C GLY A 3 -8.76 -5.45 -7.82
N TYR A 4 -7.63 -4.75 -7.83
CA TYR A 4 -6.46 -5.14 -8.59
C TYR A 4 -5.99 -6.55 -8.15
N GLY A 5 -5.52 -7.37 -9.08
CA GLY A 5 -5.06 -8.75 -8.79
C GLY A 5 -6.16 -9.81 -8.74
N ARG A 6 -7.47 -9.46 -8.75
CA ARG A 6 -8.53 -10.47 -8.76
C ARG A 6 -8.54 -11.31 -10.04
N LYS A 7 -8.69 -12.62 -9.91
CA LYS A 7 -8.67 -13.57 -11.03
C LYS A 7 -9.97 -13.63 -11.84
N ASN A 8 -11.08 -13.12 -11.29
CA ASN A 8 -12.39 -13.17 -11.94
C ASN A 8 -13.04 -11.80 -12.08
N ASN A 9 -13.56 -11.49 -13.27
CA ASN A 9 -14.33 -10.26 -13.57
C ASN A 9 -15.74 -10.31 -12.97
N TYR A 10 -15.87 -10.35 -11.65
CA TYR A 10 -17.15 -10.20 -11.00
C TYR A 10 -17.49 -8.69 -10.91
N THR A 11 -18.63 -8.31 -11.46
CA THR A 11 -19.24 -7.02 -11.22
C THR A 11 -19.86 -7.00 -9.82
N GLN A 12 -19.66 -5.91 -9.09
CA GLN A 12 -20.27 -5.57 -7.79
C GLN A 12 -20.16 -6.66 -6.73
N LYS A 13 -19.11 -6.61 -5.89
CA LYS A 13 -19.05 -7.42 -4.69
C LYS A 13 -18.81 -6.57 -3.46
N ARG A 14 -19.68 -6.76 -2.47
CA ARG A 14 -19.49 -6.23 -1.12
C ARG A 14 -18.64 -7.21 -0.33
N LEU A 15 -17.49 -6.77 0.13
CA LEU A 15 -16.65 -7.52 1.04
C LEU A 15 -16.97 -7.10 2.48
N ARG A 16 -17.48 -8.02 3.30
CA ARG A 16 -17.53 -7.87 4.76
C ARG A 16 -16.74 -9.01 5.39
N PHE A 17 -15.83 -8.70 6.29
CA PHE A 17 -14.98 -9.68 6.96
C PHE A 17 -15.74 -10.72 7.78
N CYS A 18 -16.91 -10.38 8.33
CA CYS A 18 -17.73 -11.29 9.11
C CYS A 18 -18.42 -12.39 8.28
N GLU A 19 -18.42 -12.31 6.98
CA GLU A 19 -18.98 -13.31 6.08
C GLU A 19 -17.88 -14.25 5.58
N LYS A 20 -17.51 -15.24 6.40
CA LYS A 20 -16.45 -16.24 6.13
C LYS A 20 -16.54 -16.99 4.81
N LYS A 21 -17.66 -16.97 4.12
CA LYS A 21 -17.92 -17.74 2.90
C LYS A 21 -17.35 -17.10 1.62
N ASP A 22 -17.10 -15.79 1.62
CA ASP A 22 -16.70 -15.05 0.43
C ASP A 22 -15.32 -14.36 0.55
N SER A 23 -14.55 -14.66 1.59
CA SER A 23 -13.27 -14.02 1.89
C SER A 23 -12.10 -14.67 1.14
N ASP A 24 -12.14 -14.64 -0.18
CA ASP A 24 -11.06 -15.14 -1.03
C ASP A 24 -10.36 -13.93 -1.71
N PRO A 25 -9.03 -13.72 -1.48
CA PRO A 25 -8.27 -12.66 -2.14
C PRO A 25 -8.40 -12.71 -3.67
N ASP A 26 -8.50 -13.90 -4.27
CA ASP A 26 -8.68 -14.08 -5.70
C ASP A 26 -9.96 -13.44 -6.24
N HIS A 27 -10.99 -13.28 -5.39
CA HIS A 27 -12.26 -12.66 -5.76
C HIS A 27 -12.27 -11.14 -5.62
N PHE A 28 -11.55 -10.59 -4.65
CA PHE A 28 -11.65 -9.17 -4.28
C PHE A 28 -10.38 -8.38 -4.60
N GLY A 29 -9.27 -9.07 -4.78
CA GLY A 29 -7.94 -8.49 -4.82
C GLY A 29 -7.34 -8.36 -3.42
N ASP A 30 -6.04 -8.50 -3.34
CA ASP A 30 -5.25 -8.54 -2.11
C ASP A 30 -5.37 -7.25 -1.26
N GLU A 31 -5.33 -6.08 -1.89
CA GLU A 31 -5.47 -4.79 -1.19
C GLU A 31 -6.84 -4.64 -0.53
N ALA A 32 -7.92 -4.91 -1.26
CA ALA A 32 -9.28 -4.80 -0.73
C ALA A 32 -9.52 -5.83 0.38
N TYR A 33 -8.99 -7.04 0.23
CA TYR A 33 -9.04 -8.08 1.25
C TYR A 33 -8.29 -7.64 2.52
N MET A 34 -7.07 -7.10 2.38
CA MET A 34 -6.29 -6.58 3.51
C MET A 34 -7.01 -5.45 4.24
N LEU A 35 -7.62 -4.51 3.51
CA LEU A 35 -8.40 -3.42 4.10
C LEU A 35 -9.59 -3.95 4.91
N ALA A 36 -10.32 -4.94 4.39
CA ALA A 36 -11.45 -5.55 5.08
C ALA A 36 -11.02 -6.33 6.35
N MET A 37 -9.88 -7.04 6.28
CA MET A 37 -9.29 -7.72 7.43
C MET A 37 -8.95 -6.76 8.58
N ARG A 38 -8.42 -5.58 8.24
CA ARG A 38 -8.00 -4.57 9.22
C ARG A 38 -9.16 -3.75 9.78
N ASN A 39 -10.26 -3.67 9.03
CA ASN A 39 -11.40 -2.83 9.35
C ASN A 39 -12.72 -3.63 9.22
N PRO A 40 -12.97 -4.63 10.06
CA PRO A 40 -14.10 -5.55 9.90
C PRO A 40 -15.47 -4.86 10.00
N GLU A 41 -15.54 -3.70 10.64
CA GLU A 41 -16.76 -2.90 10.78
C GLU A 41 -17.05 -2.00 9.57
N ILE A 42 -16.08 -1.84 8.66
CA ILE A 42 -16.21 -0.95 7.51
C ILE A 42 -16.50 -1.77 6.25
N PRO A 43 -17.66 -1.56 5.58
CA PRO A 43 -17.95 -2.23 4.31
C PRO A 43 -16.96 -1.83 3.22
N ILE A 44 -16.35 -2.81 2.54
CA ILE A 44 -15.47 -2.58 1.40
C ILE A 44 -16.21 -2.98 0.13
N TYR A 45 -16.32 -2.04 -0.79
CA TYR A 45 -16.94 -2.26 -2.11
C TYR A 45 -15.86 -2.34 -3.19
N VAL A 46 -15.92 -3.38 -4.00
CA VAL A 46 -14.98 -3.63 -5.09
C VAL A 46 -15.72 -3.77 -6.40
N ASP A 47 -15.45 -2.89 -7.34
CA ASP A 47 -16.01 -2.93 -8.69
C ASP A 47 -15.02 -2.32 -9.69
N SER A 48 -15.07 -2.75 -10.94
CA SER A 48 -14.36 -2.11 -12.05
C SER A 48 -14.86 -0.70 -12.30
N SER A 49 -16.15 -0.43 -12.03
CA SER A 49 -16.79 0.89 -12.04
C SER A 49 -16.90 1.45 -10.63
N ARG A 50 -16.15 2.49 -10.33
CA ARG A 50 -16.24 3.20 -9.04
C ARG A 50 -17.61 3.83 -8.81
N ILE A 51 -18.28 4.27 -9.88
CA ILE A 51 -19.64 4.80 -9.80
C ILE A 51 -20.61 3.72 -9.34
N ALA A 52 -20.55 2.52 -9.96
CA ALA A 52 -21.39 1.41 -9.56
C ALA A 52 -21.12 0.94 -8.13
N ALA A 53 -19.84 0.97 -7.70
CA ALA A 53 -19.47 0.66 -6.32
C ALA A 53 -20.06 1.69 -5.33
N ALA A 54 -19.99 2.99 -5.65
CA ALA A 54 -20.54 4.06 -4.83
C ALA A 54 -22.07 3.95 -4.73
N ASP A 55 -22.76 3.80 -5.85
CA ASP A 55 -24.22 3.60 -5.89
C ASP A 55 -24.67 2.40 -5.04
N SER A 56 -23.86 1.33 -5.07
CA SER A 56 -24.14 0.14 -4.25
C SER A 56 -23.93 0.38 -2.76
N ALA A 57 -22.89 1.16 -2.41
CA ALA A 57 -22.63 1.54 -1.03
C ALA A 57 -23.75 2.43 -0.47
N GLU A 58 -24.17 3.44 -1.22
CA GLU A 58 -25.29 4.30 -0.85
C GLU A 58 -26.58 3.51 -0.63
N LYS A 59 -26.92 2.60 -1.56
CA LYS A 59 -28.16 1.83 -1.48
C LYS A 59 -28.19 0.83 -0.33
N ASN A 60 -27.05 0.23 0.01
CA ASN A 60 -27.01 -0.86 0.97
C ASN A 60 -26.66 -0.41 2.39
N ASP A 61 -25.79 0.57 2.55
CA ASP A 61 -25.27 0.98 3.84
C ASP A 61 -25.56 2.45 4.18
N ASN A 62 -25.95 3.27 3.18
CA ASN A 62 -26.20 4.71 3.34
C ASN A 62 -25.13 5.42 4.21
N PRO A 63 -23.84 5.35 3.82
CA PRO A 63 -22.74 5.86 4.64
C PRO A 63 -22.69 7.38 4.64
N ASP A 64 -22.27 7.98 5.75
CA ASP A 64 -22.01 9.43 5.84
C ASP A 64 -20.80 9.86 5.01
N VAL A 65 -19.83 8.94 4.82
CA VAL A 65 -18.58 9.18 4.07
C VAL A 65 -18.23 7.97 3.21
N LEU A 66 -17.89 8.24 1.95
CA LEU A 66 -17.31 7.27 1.02
C LEU A 66 -15.83 7.58 0.78
N VAL A 67 -14.93 6.66 1.11
CA VAL A 67 -13.50 6.77 0.84
C VAL A 67 -13.17 6.02 -0.44
N LEU A 68 -12.64 6.72 -1.44
CA LEU A 68 -12.25 6.16 -2.73
C LEU A 68 -10.73 5.92 -2.76
N ASP A 69 -10.33 4.67 -2.84
CA ASP A 69 -8.94 4.26 -2.95
C ASP A 69 -8.40 4.40 -4.38
N ASP A 70 -7.18 4.93 -4.53
CA ASP A 70 -6.48 5.20 -5.81
C ASP A 70 -7.40 5.85 -6.86
N ALA A 71 -8.08 6.93 -6.46
CA ALA A 71 -9.10 7.53 -7.30
C ALA A 71 -8.78 8.93 -7.83
N PHE A 72 -7.58 9.47 -7.57
CA PHE A 72 -7.23 10.85 -7.94
C PHE A 72 -7.40 11.10 -9.46
N GLN A 73 -7.00 10.15 -10.32
CA GLN A 73 -7.15 10.22 -11.77
C GLN A 73 -8.55 9.85 -12.27
N HIS A 74 -9.48 9.45 -11.37
CA HIS A 74 -10.80 9.00 -11.80
C HIS A 74 -11.82 10.15 -11.81
N LEU A 75 -11.86 10.93 -12.90
CA LEU A 75 -12.63 12.17 -13.02
C LEU A 75 -14.14 11.96 -13.17
N ALA A 76 -14.60 10.75 -13.44
CA ALA A 76 -16.01 10.44 -13.71
C ALA A 76 -16.91 10.44 -12.46
N ILE A 77 -16.33 10.49 -11.25
CA ILE A 77 -17.07 10.54 -9.98
C ILE A 77 -16.79 11.85 -9.27
N HIS A 78 -17.82 12.53 -8.80
CA HIS A 78 -17.69 13.73 -7.98
C HIS A 78 -17.04 13.35 -6.63
N ARG A 79 -16.21 14.23 -6.10
CA ARG A 79 -15.56 14.11 -4.79
C ARG A 79 -15.59 15.46 -4.11
N ASP A 80 -15.99 15.45 -2.84
CA ASP A 80 -16.00 16.64 -1.99
C ASP A 80 -14.61 16.99 -1.51
N LEU A 81 -13.71 15.97 -1.40
CA LEU A 81 -12.34 16.12 -0.95
C LEU A 81 -11.41 15.23 -1.78
N ASN A 82 -10.36 15.83 -2.37
CA ASN A 82 -9.30 15.14 -3.07
C ASN A 82 -7.99 15.21 -2.27
N LEU A 83 -7.56 14.09 -1.72
CA LEU A 83 -6.27 13.97 -1.06
C LEU A 83 -5.26 13.34 -2.05
N LEU A 84 -4.20 14.07 -2.36
CA LEU A 84 -3.10 13.57 -3.17
C LEU A 84 -1.95 13.11 -2.28
N LEU A 85 -1.58 11.83 -2.39
CA LEU A 85 -0.43 11.28 -1.69
C LEU A 85 0.79 11.27 -2.61
N ILE A 86 1.91 11.77 -2.10
CA ILE A 86 3.21 11.76 -2.79
C ILE A 86 4.21 11.05 -1.87
N ASP A 87 4.85 10.01 -2.38
CA ASP A 87 5.91 9.29 -1.68
C ASP A 87 7.21 10.12 -1.71
N ALA A 88 7.79 10.45 -0.55
CA ALA A 88 9.00 11.28 -0.46
C ALA A 88 10.23 10.64 -1.13
N GLU A 89 10.30 9.30 -1.20
CA GLU A 89 11.42 8.62 -1.88
C GLU A 89 11.32 8.70 -3.41
N ARG A 90 10.09 8.68 -3.95
CA ARG A 90 9.84 8.67 -5.40
C ARG A 90 9.63 10.06 -5.97
N GLY A 91 8.99 10.92 -5.20
CA GLY A 91 8.60 12.26 -5.62
C GLY A 91 7.77 12.24 -6.90
N ILE A 92 8.04 13.18 -7.78
CA ILE A 92 7.54 13.23 -9.16
C ILE A 92 8.55 12.60 -10.15
N SER A 93 9.65 12.02 -9.64
CA SER A 93 10.73 11.42 -10.42
C SER A 93 11.27 12.40 -11.50
N ASN A 94 11.37 11.96 -12.75
CA ASN A 94 11.81 12.79 -13.88
C ASN A 94 10.70 13.69 -14.47
N GLY A 95 9.51 13.74 -13.84
CA GLY A 95 8.38 14.55 -14.29
C GLY A 95 7.65 14.02 -15.53
N ASN A 96 8.09 12.90 -16.10
CA ASN A 96 7.53 12.35 -17.31
C ASN A 96 6.37 11.36 -17.05
N LEU A 97 5.48 11.29 -18.03
CA LEU A 97 4.38 10.32 -18.04
C LEU A 97 4.88 8.92 -18.43
N ILE A 98 4.13 7.89 -18.04
CA ILE A 98 4.31 6.53 -18.55
C ILE A 98 4.26 6.53 -20.08
N PRO A 99 5.17 5.85 -20.80
CA PRO A 99 6.19 4.91 -20.29
C PRO A 99 7.55 5.55 -19.98
N TYR A 100 7.77 6.84 -20.22
CA TYR A 100 9.06 7.51 -20.06
C TYR A 100 9.35 7.95 -18.61
N GLY A 101 8.36 7.91 -17.75
CA GLY A 101 8.43 8.19 -16.32
C GLY A 101 7.39 7.39 -15.56
N ILE A 102 7.14 7.79 -14.31
CA ILE A 102 6.22 7.09 -13.40
C ILE A 102 4.85 7.75 -13.30
N LEU A 103 4.68 8.93 -13.84
CA LEU A 103 3.45 9.67 -13.69
C LEU A 103 2.34 9.11 -14.57
N ARG A 104 1.13 8.99 -14.02
CA ARG A 104 -0.08 8.59 -14.74
C ARG A 104 -0.74 9.78 -15.44
N GLU A 105 -0.47 11.01 -14.95
CA GLU A 105 -0.97 12.28 -15.48
C GLU A 105 0.08 13.38 -15.24
N PRO A 106 0.00 14.53 -15.93
CA PRO A 106 0.94 15.63 -15.72
C PRO A 106 0.99 16.07 -14.25
N ALA A 107 2.18 16.40 -13.74
CA ALA A 107 2.35 16.85 -12.36
C ALA A 107 1.52 18.11 -12.04
N SER A 108 1.24 18.95 -13.06
CA SER A 108 0.36 20.13 -12.93
C SER A 108 -1.06 19.80 -12.46
N GLU A 109 -1.52 18.56 -12.66
CA GLU A 109 -2.85 18.12 -12.24
C GLU A 109 -2.99 18.02 -10.70
N CYS A 110 -1.89 18.12 -9.97
CA CYS A 110 -1.91 18.24 -8.50
C CYS A 110 -2.73 19.45 -8.01
N ILE A 111 -2.97 20.43 -8.87
CA ILE A 111 -3.82 21.59 -8.56
C ILE A 111 -5.28 21.21 -8.21
N ARG A 112 -5.72 20.02 -8.59
CA ARG A 112 -7.05 19.49 -8.21
C ARG A 112 -7.12 18.99 -6.78
N ALA A 113 -5.99 18.88 -6.08
CA ALA A 113 -5.95 18.42 -4.71
C ALA A 113 -6.46 19.52 -3.76
N ASP A 114 -7.29 19.12 -2.82
CA ASP A 114 -7.71 19.96 -1.70
C ASP A 114 -6.69 19.92 -0.57
N ALA A 115 -5.90 18.83 -0.49
CA ALA A 115 -4.70 18.72 0.34
C ALA A 115 -3.71 17.72 -0.27
N ILE A 116 -2.41 17.95 -0.03
CA ILE A 116 -1.33 17.05 -0.41
C ILE A 116 -0.70 16.45 0.84
N ILE A 117 -0.46 15.16 0.82
CA ILE A 117 0.19 14.41 1.90
C ILE A 117 1.49 13.84 1.35
N VAL A 118 2.62 14.33 1.85
CA VAL A 118 3.95 13.77 1.54
C VAL A 118 4.23 12.67 2.55
N THR A 119 4.20 11.43 2.09
CA THR A 119 4.41 10.24 2.93
C THR A 119 5.89 9.88 3.01
N LYS A 120 6.27 9.07 4.00
CA LYS A 120 7.66 8.64 4.26
C LYS A 120 8.65 9.79 4.49
N SER A 121 8.18 10.91 5.03
CA SER A 121 8.99 12.10 5.26
C SER A 121 10.12 11.89 6.29
N ASN A 122 10.07 10.81 7.07
CA ASN A 122 11.13 10.36 7.98
C ASN A 122 12.16 9.44 7.29
N ILE A 123 11.87 8.88 6.13
CA ILE A 123 12.78 7.99 5.37
C ILE A 123 13.56 8.77 4.34
N SER A 124 12.90 9.69 3.65
CA SER A 124 13.50 10.59 2.67
C SER A 124 13.10 12.04 2.93
N SER A 125 14.04 12.97 2.73
CA SER A 125 13.75 14.40 2.92
C SER A 125 12.65 14.87 1.96
N PRO A 126 11.56 15.48 2.45
CA PRO A 126 10.52 16.00 1.59
C PRO A 126 10.86 17.34 0.92
N ASN A 127 12.01 17.95 1.21
CA ASN A 127 12.33 19.33 0.83
C ASN A 127 12.24 19.58 -0.67
N ASP A 128 12.81 18.70 -1.50
CA ASP A 128 12.80 18.85 -2.97
C ASP A 128 11.37 18.82 -3.52
N ILE A 129 10.53 17.94 -2.96
CA ILE A 129 9.12 17.86 -3.33
C ILE A 129 8.38 19.13 -2.92
N LEU A 130 8.61 19.61 -1.69
CA LEU A 130 7.98 20.82 -1.18
C LEU A 130 8.36 22.04 -2.00
N GLU A 131 9.63 22.15 -2.41
CA GLU A 131 10.10 23.21 -3.32
C GLU A 131 9.41 23.11 -4.68
N THR A 132 9.36 21.93 -5.28
CA THR A 132 8.72 21.71 -6.57
C THR A 132 7.22 22.05 -6.51
N LEU A 133 6.51 21.59 -5.49
CA LEU A 133 5.09 21.88 -5.29
C LEU A 133 4.84 23.39 -5.18
N LYS A 134 5.69 24.10 -4.42
CA LYS A 134 5.55 25.53 -4.17
C LYS A 134 5.98 26.39 -5.36
N ASN A 135 7.17 26.14 -5.90
CA ASN A 135 7.83 27.06 -6.82
C ASN A 135 7.50 26.75 -8.29
N GLU A 136 7.42 25.48 -8.66
CA GLU A 136 7.17 25.06 -10.04
C GLU A 136 5.67 24.85 -10.30
N LEU A 137 5.01 24.05 -9.46
CA LEU A 137 3.60 23.69 -9.64
C LEU A 137 2.64 24.69 -9.00
N LYS A 138 3.14 25.63 -8.17
CA LYS A 138 2.38 26.74 -7.56
C LYS A 138 1.14 26.26 -6.82
N VAL A 139 1.27 25.13 -6.12
CA VAL A 139 0.20 24.53 -5.31
C VAL A 139 -0.22 25.52 -4.21
N LYS A 140 -1.53 25.66 -4.01
CA LYS A 140 -2.11 26.57 -3.01
C LYS A 140 -2.78 25.84 -1.84
N CYS A 141 -3.08 24.55 -2.00
CA CYS A 141 -3.69 23.76 -0.94
C CYS A 141 -2.68 23.44 0.17
N PRO A 142 -3.17 23.07 1.38
CA PRO A 142 -2.31 22.61 2.47
C PRO A 142 -1.46 21.39 2.06
N VAL A 143 -0.21 21.38 2.54
CA VAL A 143 0.71 20.23 2.36
C VAL A 143 1.12 19.73 3.74
N PHE A 144 0.94 18.44 3.98
CA PHE A 144 1.26 17.77 5.24
C PHE A 144 2.35 16.74 5.04
N ASN A 145 3.27 16.64 6.00
CA ASN A 145 4.29 15.61 6.04
C ASN A 145 3.87 14.49 6.98
N PHE A 146 3.86 13.26 6.46
CA PHE A 146 3.50 12.07 7.22
C PHE A 146 4.71 11.14 7.30
N ASN A 147 4.99 10.68 8.53
CA ASN A 147 5.98 9.65 8.79
C ASN A 147 5.40 8.27 8.57
N PHE A 148 6.26 7.36 8.17
CA PHE A 148 5.94 5.95 8.04
C PHE A 148 6.70 5.19 9.11
N GLU A 149 6.00 4.68 10.12
CA GLU A 149 6.60 4.01 11.27
C GLU A 149 6.06 2.59 11.41
N ALA A 150 6.98 1.63 11.57
CA ALA A 150 6.62 0.28 11.92
C ALA A 150 6.47 0.19 13.45
N ASN A 151 5.30 -0.24 13.92
CA ASN A 151 5.01 -0.37 15.35
C ASN A 151 5.25 -1.78 15.88
N CYS A 152 4.99 -2.79 15.05
CA CYS A 152 5.11 -4.19 15.43
C CYS A 152 5.35 -5.06 14.20
N PHE A 153 5.85 -6.26 14.44
CA PHE A 153 5.75 -7.38 13.50
C PHE A 153 4.83 -8.45 14.09
N CYS A 154 4.22 -9.24 13.23
CA CYS A 154 3.26 -10.25 13.64
C CYS A 154 3.55 -11.59 12.96
N SER A 155 3.11 -12.68 13.60
CA SER A 155 3.11 -13.99 12.98
C SER A 155 2.28 -14.00 11.70
N PHE A 156 2.57 -14.92 10.79
CA PHE A 156 1.87 -15.04 9.49
C PHE A 156 0.35 -15.22 9.66
N ASP A 157 -0.10 -15.89 10.73
CA ASP A 157 -1.52 -16.06 11.05
C ASP A 157 -2.13 -14.87 11.83
N GLY A 158 -1.33 -13.82 12.08
CA GLY A 158 -1.76 -12.58 12.76
C GLY A 158 -2.06 -12.70 14.26
N LYS A 159 -1.84 -13.88 14.86
CA LYS A 159 -2.19 -14.12 16.28
C LYS A 159 -1.18 -13.57 17.25
N GLU A 160 0.11 -13.65 16.91
CA GLU A 160 1.17 -13.10 17.74
C GLU A 160 1.62 -11.76 17.20
N ARG A 161 1.73 -10.78 18.08
CA ARG A 161 2.28 -9.46 17.78
C ARG A 161 3.46 -9.19 18.70
N ARG A 162 4.56 -8.71 18.14
CA ARG A 162 5.78 -8.35 18.86
C ARG A 162 6.17 -6.92 18.55
N GLN A 163 6.73 -6.24 19.52
CA GLN A 163 7.23 -4.86 19.33
C GLN A 163 8.41 -4.87 18.36
N ILE A 164 8.46 -3.89 17.46
CA ILE A 164 9.48 -3.81 16.42
C ILE A 164 10.90 -3.73 17.00
N GLN A 165 11.07 -3.13 18.19
CA GLN A 165 12.35 -3.02 18.90
C GLN A 165 12.94 -4.37 19.28
N GLN A 166 12.17 -5.45 19.30
CA GLN A 166 12.68 -6.81 19.55
C GLN A 166 13.52 -7.36 18.39
N LEU A 167 13.57 -6.65 17.25
CA LEU A 167 14.45 -7.01 16.14
C LEU A 167 15.92 -6.62 16.37
N ALA A 168 16.20 -5.75 17.35
CA ALA A 168 17.55 -5.26 17.61
C ALA A 168 18.52 -6.41 17.90
N GLY A 169 19.58 -6.52 17.11
CA GLY A 169 20.60 -7.56 17.20
C GLY A 169 20.18 -8.95 16.71
N MET A 170 18.94 -9.12 16.22
CA MET A 170 18.45 -10.39 15.69
C MET A 170 18.90 -10.61 14.24
N ASN A 171 19.23 -11.85 13.90
CA ASN A 171 19.54 -12.25 12.54
C ASN A 171 18.25 -12.47 11.74
N LEU A 172 18.09 -11.71 10.67
CA LEU A 172 16.87 -11.66 9.88
C LEU A 172 17.10 -12.23 8.48
N LEU A 173 16.23 -13.13 8.06
CA LEU A 173 16.05 -13.50 6.67
C LEU A 173 14.83 -12.72 6.14
N THR A 174 15.03 -11.83 5.17
CA THR A 174 13.91 -11.10 4.59
C THR A 174 13.34 -11.80 3.36
N VAL A 175 12.01 -11.82 3.27
CA VAL A 175 11.27 -12.35 2.12
C VAL A 175 10.25 -11.32 1.68
N SER A 176 10.39 -10.80 0.48
CA SER A 176 9.50 -9.75 0.00
C SER A 176 9.03 -9.98 -1.43
N GLY A 177 7.76 -9.66 -1.69
CA GLY A 177 7.13 -9.60 -3.01
C GLY A 177 6.50 -8.24 -3.23
N ILE A 178 7.27 -7.17 -3.05
CA ILE A 178 6.83 -5.77 -3.10
C ILE A 178 7.66 -4.97 -4.11
N ALA A 179 7.10 -3.87 -4.62
CA ALA A 179 7.72 -3.04 -5.63
C ALA A 179 9.05 -2.38 -5.17
N GLN A 180 9.27 -2.20 -3.86
CA GLN A 180 10.43 -1.51 -3.29
C GLN A 180 11.03 -2.28 -2.11
N PRO A 181 11.76 -3.38 -2.34
CA PRO A 181 12.35 -4.19 -1.25
C PRO A 181 13.42 -3.42 -0.45
N ASP A 182 14.13 -2.46 -1.08
CA ASP A 182 15.14 -1.64 -0.40
C ASP A 182 14.56 -0.81 0.76
N GLY A 183 13.37 -0.25 0.59
CA GLY A 183 12.69 0.50 1.65
C GLY A 183 12.36 -0.37 2.85
N PHE A 184 11.95 -1.61 2.61
CA PHE A 184 11.69 -2.59 3.65
C PHE A 184 12.98 -2.97 4.41
N ARG A 185 14.07 -3.24 3.70
CA ARG A 185 15.36 -3.54 4.33
C ARG A 185 15.86 -2.38 5.19
N LYS A 186 15.90 -1.15 4.65
CA LYS A 186 16.30 0.04 5.40
C LYS A 186 15.47 0.25 6.67
N MET A 187 14.17 -0.03 6.59
CA MET A 187 13.30 0.04 7.75
C MET A 187 13.75 -0.97 8.83
N LEU A 188 14.02 -2.23 8.49
CA LEU A 188 14.48 -3.23 9.44
C LEU A 188 15.86 -2.89 10.02
N GLU A 189 16.79 -2.39 9.19
CA GLU A 189 18.10 -1.91 9.61
C GLU A 189 17.99 -0.72 10.59
N SER A 190 17.02 0.16 10.41
CA SER A 190 16.79 1.29 11.33
C SER A 190 16.36 0.85 12.75
N PHE A 191 15.89 -0.38 12.89
CA PHE A 191 15.62 -1.03 14.18
C PHE A 191 16.76 -1.96 14.64
N GLU A 192 17.97 -1.77 14.10
CA GLU A 192 19.17 -2.53 14.44
C GLU A 192 19.03 -4.05 14.15
N GLY A 193 18.16 -4.44 13.25
CA GLY A 193 18.04 -5.79 12.74
C GLY A 193 19.21 -6.15 11.83
N ASN A 194 19.82 -7.32 12.03
CA ASN A 194 20.92 -7.80 11.22
C ASN A 194 20.39 -8.66 10.06
N ILE A 195 20.26 -8.07 8.87
CA ILE A 195 19.80 -8.81 7.69
C ILE A 195 20.92 -9.69 7.17
N ILE A 196 20.80 -11.00 7.36
CA ILE A 196 21.81 -12.00 6.95
C ILE A 196 21.61 -12.48 5.51
N ASP A 197 20.39 -12.45 5.00
CA ASP A 197 20.09 -12.72 3.58
C ASP A 197 18.71 -12.15 3.20
N SER A 198 18.43 -12.02 1.88
CA SER A 198 17.19 -11.49 1.34
C SER A 198 16.73 -12.31 0.15
N LEU A 199 15.47 -12.73 0.16
CA LEU A 199 14.78 -13.34 -0.97
C LEU A 199 13.76 -12.35 -1.53
N GLU A 200 14.08 -11.79 -2.70
CA GLU A 200 13.24 -10.80 -3.36
C GLU A 200 12.49 -11.43 -4.52
N PHE A 201 11.18 -11.28 -4.52
CA PHE A 201 10.27 -11.72 -5.57
C PHE A 201 9.66 -10.50 -6.27
N GLY A 202 9.07 -10.71 -7.42
CA GLY A 202 8.37 -9.64 -8.13
C GLY A 202 7.20 -9.07 -7.32
N ASP A 203 6.79 -7.84 -7.64
CA ASP A 203 5.64 -7.19 -7.02
C ASP A 203 4.37 -8.04 -7.18
N HIS A 204 3.58 -8.18 -6.11
CA HIS A 204 2.40 -9.06 -6.04
C HIS A 204 2.68 -10.52 -6.41
N HIS A 205 3.87 -11.05 -6.04
CA HIS A 205 4.27 -12.42 -6.36
C HIS A 205 3.33 -13.47 -5.76
N ASP A 206 2.86 -14.40 -6.60
CA ASP A 206 2.07 -15.55 -6.16
C ASP A 206 3.02 -16.68 -5.73
N TYR A 207 3.18 -16.85 -4.41
CA TYR A 207 4.16 -17.76 -3.84
C TYR A 207 3.82 -19.23 -4.12
N SER A 208 4.66 -19.88 -4.91
CA SER A 208 4.54 -21.31 -5.22
C SER A 208 5.14 -22.20 -4.13
N LYS A 209 4.82 -23.50 -4.16
CA LYS A 209 5.49 -24.48 -3.28
C LYS A 209 7.02 -24.48 -3.43
N ASN A 210 7.53 -24.21 -4.65
CA ASN A 210 8.98 -24.12 -4.87
C ASN A 210 9.59 -22.91 -4.18
N ASP A 211 8.87 -21.79 -4.12
CA ASP A 211 9.34 -20.59 -3.42
C ASP A 211 9.36 -20.82 -1.90
N VAL A 212 8.33 -21.46 -1.37
CA VAL A 212 8.32 -21.87 0.05
C VAL A 212 9.48 -22.82 0.35
N ASN A 213 9.76 -23.81 -0.50
CA ASN A 213 10.90 -24.71 -0.33
C ASN A 213 12.26 -23.97 -0.36
N LYS A 214 12.40 -22.92 -1.18
CA LYS A 214 13.59 -22.06 -1.18
C LYS A 214 13.75 -21.32 0.14
N ILE A 215 12.66 -20.78 0.68
CA ILE A 215 12.67 -20.07 1.97
C ILE A 215 13.08 -21.03 3.09
N LEU A 216 12.45 -22.21 3.18
CA LEU A 216 12.76 -23.21 4.19
C LEU A 216 14.21 -23.72 4.10
N LYS A 217 14.73 -23.90 2.88
CA LYS A 217 16.14 -24.26 2.68
C LYS A 217 17.08 -23.18 3.22
N LYS A 218 16.79 -21.91 2.99
CA LYS A 218 17.57 -20.79 3.51
C LYS A 218 17.48 -20.70 5.04
N GLU A 219 16.29 -20.94 5.61
CA GLU A 219 16.11 -21.05 7.07
C GLU A 219 17.03 -22.13 7.67
N ASP A 220 17.05 -23.32 7.09
CA ASP A 220 17.88 -24.43 7.56
C ASP A 220 19.39 -24.13 7.46
N GLU A 221 19.82 -23.45 6.37
CA GLU A 221 21.20 -23.09 6.12
C GLU A 221 21.69 -21.97 7.05
N LEU A 222 20.90 -20.93 7.24
CA LEU A 222 21.30 -19.67 7.89
C LEU A 222 20.87 -19.59 9.36
N LYS A 223 19.82 -20.33 9.72
CA LYS A 223 19.21 -20.33 11.07
C LYS A 223 18.93 -18.92 11.59
N PRO A 224 18.15 -18.11 10.85
CA PRO A 224 17.80 -16.78 11.29
C PRO A 224 16.95 -16.84 12.56
N ASP A 225 16.97 -15.76 13.35
CA ASP A 225 16.07 -15.62 14.50
C ASP A 225 14.63 -15.37 14.04
N PHE A 226 14.47 -14.66 12.91
CA PHE A 226 13.17 -14.42 12.27
C PHE A 226 13.28 -14.46 10.74
N ILE A 227 12.19 -14.91 10.10
CA ILE A 227 11.90 -14.71 8.68
C ILE A 227 10.82 -13.62 8.61
N LEU A 228 11.10 -12.52 7.92
CA LEU A 228 10.22 -11.35 7.80
C LEU A 228 9.88 -11.02 6.35
#